data_d5922797211c38b68b090c49dabcdee9
#
_entry.id   d5922797211c38b68b090c49dabcdee9
#
_cell.length_a   1.000
_cell.length_b   1.000
_cell.length_c   1.000
_cell.angle_alpha   90.00
_cell.angle_beta   90.00
_cell.angle_gamma   90.00
#
_symmetry.space_group_name_H-M   'P 1'
#
loop_
_entity.id
_entity.type
_entity.pdbx_description
1 polymer ?
#
loop_
_entity_poly.entity_id
_entity_poly.type
_entity_poly.pdbx_seq_one_letter_code
_entity_poly.pdbx_strand_id
1 'polypeptide(L)'
;MSIESNAKGIIIPGIEARIPPSFTVGIEEEYMVIDPLTFDLKSHIDVGLLQKSQLLLHEHVKPEMHGSMLEIGTKVCTNIKQAKVELTKMRSVIWGLCRQNGLILGAASTHPFALWEEQEIYPDERYKVLVQD
;
A
#
# COMPACT_ATOMS: atom_id res chain seq x y z
N MET A 1 36.33 33.04 27.48
CA MET A 1 35.43 33.70 26.54
C MET A 1 34.74 32.62 25.70
N SER A 2 33.61 32.14 26.22
CA SER A 2 32.88 31.00 25.66
C SER A 2 31.97 31.51 24.55
N ILE A 3 32.14 30.98 23.34
CA ILE A 3 31.27 31.25 22.17
C ILE A 3 30.09 30.28 22.31
N GLU A 4 28.97 30.77 22.80
CA GLU A 4 27.69 30.05 22.68
C GLU A 4 27.23 30.19 21.23
N SER A 5 27.25 29.08 20.49
CA SER A 5 26.68 28.99 19.14
C SER A 5 25.15 28.96 19.26
N ASN A 6 24.54 30.14 19.21
CA ASN A 6 23.10 30.27 19.01
C ASN A 6 22.78 29.97 17.55
N ALA A 7 22.05 28.88 17.31
CA ALA A 7 21.51 28.50 16.00
C ALA A 7 20.39 29.44 15.53
N LYS A 8 20.62 30.76 15.57
CA LYS A 8 19.79 31.75 14.92
C LYS A 8 20.45 32.08 13.58
N GLY A 9 19.86 31.62 12.49
CA GLY A 9 20.30 31.93 11.15
C GLY A 9 20.50 33.44 10.93
N ILE A 10 21.44 33.79 10.06
CA ILE A 10 21.71 35.20 9.68
C ILE A 10 20.43 35.79 9.12
N ILE A 11 19.84 36.75 9.82
CA ILE A 11 18.69 37.51 9.35
C ILE A 11 19.22 38.58 8.39
N ILE A 12 18.99 38.40 7.10
CA ILE A 12 19.26 39.42 6.07
C ILE A 12 18.01 40.30 5.97
N PRO A 13 18.07 41.61 6.24
CA PRO A 13 16.92 42.49 6.11
C PRO A 13 16.32 42.41 4.71
N GLY A 14 15.02 42.13 4.62
CA GLY A 14 14.29 42.03 3.35
C GLY A 14 14.23 40.62 2.74
N ILE A 15 14.87 39.60 3.34
CA ILE A 15 14.69 38.20 2.99
C ILE A 15 13.94 37.54 4.15
N GLU A 16 12.64 37.32 3.98
CA GLU A 16 11.90 36.42 4.87
C GLU A 16 12.52 35.02 4.76
N ALA A 17 13.04 34.51 5.88
CA ALA A 17 13.52 33.15 5.94
C ALA A 17 12.33 32.23 5.60
N ARG A 18 12.27 31.73 4.36
CA ARG A 18 11.29 30.72 3.99
C ARG A 18 11.57 29.50 4.83
N ILE A 19 10.67 29.20 5.75
CA ILE A 19 10.68 27.93 6.44
C ILE A 19 10.59 26.85 5.35
N PRO A 20 11.59 25.98 5.19
CA PRO A 20 11.51 24.95 4.17
C PRO A 20 10.26 24.11 4.41
N PRO A 21 9.52 23.74 3.36
CA PRO A 21 8.31 22.94 3.50
C PRO A 21 8.65 21.63 4.21
N SER A 22 7.83 21.26 5.19
CA SER A 22 7.90 19.95 5.81
C SER A 22 7.34 18.94 4.82
N PHE A 23 8.21 18.17 4.18
CA PHE A 23 7.78 17.07 3.31
C PHE A 23 7.34 15.87 4.15
N THR A 24 6.25 15.27 3.72
CA THR A 24 5.75 13.99 4.24
C THR A 24 5.74 12.96 3.12
N VAL A 25 5.66 11.69 3.46
CA VAL A 25 5.63 10.58 2.50
C VAL A 25 4.48 9.63 2.84
N GLY A 26 3.75 9.22 1.81
CA GLY A 26 2.86 8.07 1.82
C GLY A 26 3.40 7.05 0.83
N ILE A 27 3.21 5.76 1.11
CA ILE A 27 3.61 4.66 0.22
C ILE A 27 2.40 3.76 0.05
N GLU A 28 2.12 3.43 -1.20
CA GLU A 28 1.14 2.43 -1.59
C GLU A 28 1.87 1.24 -2.20
N GLU A 29 1.36 0.05 -1.96
CA GLU A 29 1.85 -1.20 -2.53
C GLU A 29 0.69 -2.06 -2.97
N GLU A 30 0.81 -2.64 -4.16
CA GLU A 30 -0.14 -3.58 -4.72
C GLU A 30 0.41 -4.99 -4.64
N TYR A 31 -0.46 -5.93 -4.28
CA TYR A 31 -0.10 -7.34 -4.13
C TYR A 31 -1.02 -8.23 -4.93
N MET A 32 -0.41 -9.22 -5.55
CA MET A 32 -1.10 -10.35 -6.18
C MET A 32 -1.40 -11.43 -5.15
N VAL A 33 -2.60 -11.98 -5.22
CA VAL A 33 -2.98 -13.20 -4.50
C VAL A 33 -2.83 -14.36 -5.45
N ILE A 34 -2.10 -15.38 -5.02
CA ILE A 34 -1.61 -16.48 -5.88
C ILE A 34 -2.01 -17.83 -5.28
N ASP A 35 -2.46 -18.74 -6.13
CA ASP A 35 -2.70 -20.12 -5.79
C ASP A 35 -1.36 -20.87 -5.63
N PRO A 36 -1.08 -21.52 -4.48
CA PRO A 36 0.19 -22.17 -4.24
C PRO A 36 0.43 -23.45 -5.07
N LEU A 37 -0.62 -24.01 -5.69
CA LEU A 37 -0.52 -25.23 -6.48
C LEU A 37 -0.24 -24.94 -7.95
N THR A 38 -0.90 -23.94 -8.50
CA THR A 38 -0.78 -23.58 -9.93
C THR A 38 0.18 -22.43 -10.16
N PHE A 39 0.46 -21.64 -9.12
CA PHE A 39 1.15 -20.36 -9.16
C PHE A 39 0.46 -19.31 -10.02
N ASP A 40 -0.81 -19.52 -10.36
CA ASP A 40 -1.62 -18.55 -11.07
C ASP A 40 -2.31 -17.58 -10.11
N LEU A 41 -2.85 -16.49 -10.66
CA LEU A 41 -3.64 -15.54 -9.88
C LEU A 41 -4.90 -16.21 -9.32
N LYS A 42 -5.27 -15.85 -8.10
CA LYS A 42 -6.43 -16.37 -7.39
C LYS A 42 -7.28 -15.25 -6.84
N SER A 43 -8.57 -15.27 -7.19
CA SER A 43 -9.52 -14.35 -6.56
C SER A 43 -9.56 -14.57 -5.05
N HIS A 44 -9.52 -13.48 -4.31
CA HIS A 44 -9.61 -13.47 -2.85
C HIS A 44 -11.03 -13.15 -2.35
N ILE A 45 -11.98 -12.94 -3.28
CA ILE A 45 -13.36 -12.50 -2.96
C ILE A 45 -14.05 -13.55 -2.13
N ASP A 46 -14.05 -14.80 -2.58
CA ASP A 46 -14.74 -15.92 -1.92
C ASP A 46 -14.26 -16.19 -0.50
N VAL A 47 -12.97 -15.98 -0.23
CA VAL A 47 -12.40 -16.19 1.10
C VAL A 47 -12.52 -14.98 2.01
N GLY A 48 -13.05 -13.86 1.49
CA GLY A 48 -13.25 -12.62 2.24
C GLY A 48 -11.93 -12.02 2.74
N LEU A 49 -10.85 -12.14 1.97
CA LEU A 49 -9.52 -11.70 2.40
C LEU A 49 -9.47 -10.18 2.63
N LEU A 50 -10.10 -9.41 1.75
CA LEU A 50 -10.18 -7.94 1.90
C LEU A 50 -10.87 -7.57 3.21
N GLN A 51 -12.05 -8.12 3.49
CA GLN A 51 -12.82 -7.84 4.70
C GLN A 51 -12.03 -8.22 5.96
N LYS A 52 -11.39 -9.38 5.97
CA LYS A 52 -10.51 -9.81 7.07
C LYS A 52 -9.32 -8.84 7.26
N SER A 53 -8.76 -8.36 6.17
CA SER A 53 -7.64 -7.40 6.19
C SER A 53 -8.11 -6.04 6.74
N GLN A 54 -9.28 -5.57 6.33
CA GLN A 54 -9.87 -4.31 6.80
C GLN A 54 -10.23 -4.32 8.28
N LEU A 55 -10.59 -5.48 8.85
CA LEU A 55 -10.79 -5.60 10.31
C LEU A 55 -9.52 -5.30 11.11
N LEU A 56 -8.34 -5.54 10.53
CA LEU A 56 -7.04 -5.37 11.21
C LEU A 56 -6.30 -4.10 10.79
N LEU A 57 -6.51 -3.65 9.56
CA LEU A 57 -5.76 -2.55 8.94
C LEU A 57 -6.66 -1.37 8.54
N HIS A 58 -7.97 -1.49 8.73
CA HIS A 58 -8.96 -0.46 8.44
C HIS A 58 -8.88 0.05 6.98
N GLU A 59 -8.92 1.36 6.78
CA GLU A 59 -8.84 2.04 5.49
C GLU A 59 -7.49 1.92 4.76
N HIS A 60 -6.50 1.32 5.43
CA HIS A 60 -5.16 1.11 4.86
C HIS A 60 -5.11 -0.06 3.86
N VAL A 61 -6.19 -0.83 3.71
CA VAL A 61 -6.33 -1.89 2.69
C VAL A 61 -7.53 -1.59 1.83
N LYS A 62 -7.32 -1.61 0.53
CA LYS A 62 -8.34 -1.33 -0.47
C LYS A 62 -8.41 -2.47 -1.49
N PRO A 63 -9.58 -2.64 -2.15
CA PRO A 63 -9.67 -3.51 -3.31
C PRO A 63 -8.97 -2.88 -4.50
N GLU A 64 -8.45 -3.71 -5.38
CA GLU A 64 -8.10 -3.34 -6.74
C GLU A 64 -9.16 -3.84 -7.73
N MET A 65 -9.05 -3.40 -9.00
CA MET A 65 -10.02 -3.75 -10.05
C MET A 65 -10.16 -5.26 -10.21
N HIS A 66 -9.06 -5.99 -10.14
CA HIS A 66 -9.08 -7.45 -10.18
C HIS A 66 -9.19 -8.04 -8.79
N GLY A 67 -10.11 -9.00 -8.63
CA GLY A 67 -10.32 -9.71 -7.36
C GLY A 67 -9.14 -10.58 -6.91
N SER A 68 -8.10 -10.66 -7.72
CA SER A 68 -6.82 -11.30 -7.39
C SER A 68 -5.76 -10.32 -6.85
N MET A 69 -6.12 -9.04 -6.66
CA MET A 69 -5.19 -8.01 -6.20
C MET A 69 -5.71 -7.26 -4.97
N LEU A 70 -4.78 -6.77 -4.16
CA LEU A 70 -5.04 -5.92 -2.99
C LEU A 70 -4.04 -4.77 -2.95
N GLU A 71 -4.52 -3.58 -2.65
CA GLU A 71 -3.71 -2.40 -2.37
C GLU A 71 -3.57 -2.19 -0.86
N ILE A 72 -2.38 -1.81 -0.41
CA ILE A 72 -2.16 -1.26 0.92
C ILE A 72 -1.55 0.14 0.83
N GLY A 73 -1.96 1.02 1.74
CA GLY A 73 -1.42 2.39 1.83
C GLY A 73 -1.04 2.77 3.25
N THR A 74 0.16 3.33 3.43
CA THR A 74 0.56 3.86 4.73
C THR A 74 -0.25 5.10 5.07
N LYS A 75 -0.35 5.42 6.35
CA LYS A 75 -0.69 6.78 6.76
C LYS A 75 0.39 7.76 6.29
N VAL A 76 0.10 9.05 6.39
CA VAL A 76 1.10 10.10 6.16
C VAL A 76 2.24 9.94 7.16
N CYS A 77 3.44 9.72 6.66
CA CYS A 77 4.66 9.51 7.44
C CYS A 77 5.57 10.75 7.35
N THR A 78 6.22 11.09 8.45
CA THR A 78 7.14 12.22 8.50
C THR A 78 8.54 11.89 7.99
N ASN A 79 8.86 10.60 7.83
CA ASN A 79 10.14 10.12 7.34
C ASN A 79 10.06 8.65 6.90
N ILE A 80 11.08 8.19 6.17
CA ILE A 80 11.19 6.83 5.64
C ILE A 80 11.25 5.75 6.73
N LYS A 81 11.80 6.04 7.90
CA LYS A 81 11.84 5.06 9.01
C LYS A 81 10.44 4.74 9.50
N GLN A 82 9.59 5.77 9.61
CA GLN A 82 8.18 5.59 9.97
C GLN A 82 7.43 4.80 8.89
N ALA A 83 7.61 5.16 7.61
CA ALA A 83 7.00 4.44 6.50
C ALA A 83 7.40 2.95 6.49
N LYS A 84 8.68 2.64 6.73
CA LYS A 84 9.16 1.25 6.84
C LYS A 84 8.43 0.47 7.93
N VAL A 85 8.22 1.07 9.12
CA VAL A 85 7.50 0.40 10.22
C VAL A 85 6.06 0.10 9.81
N GLU A 86 5.36 1.06 9.22
CA GLU A 86 3.98 0.90 8.76
C GLU A 86 3.88 -0.22 7.70
N LEU A 87 4.69 -0.18 6.65
CA LEU A 87 4.71 -1.20 5.60
C LEU A 87 5.02 -2.59 6.17
N THR A 88 6.02 -2.71 7.04
CA THR A 88 6.39 -4.01 7.64
C THR A 88 5.21 -4.61 8.39
N LYS A 89 4.48 -3.79 9.16
CA LYS A 89 3.28 -4.22 9.88
C LYS A 89 2.20 -4.71 8.91
N MET A 90 1.86 -3.90 7.91
CA MET A 90 0.78 -4.21 6.97
C MET A 90 1.09 -5.46 6.14
N ARG A 91 2.30 -5.57 5.60
CA ARG A 91 2.79 -6.76 4.90
C ARG A 91 2.65 -8.03 5.74
N SER A 92 3.06 -7.97 7.01
CA SER A 92 2.98 -9.11 7.93
C SER A 92 1.54 -9.56 8.16
N VAL A 93 0.60 -8.63 8.29
CA VAL A 93 -0.82 -8.94 8.47
C VAL A 93 -1.39 -9.61 7.23
N ILE A 94 -1.24 -9.01 6.05
CA ILE A 94 -1.80 -9.55 4.80
C ILE A 94 -1.18 -10.91 4.46
N TRP A 95 0.14 -11.03 4.58
CA TRP A 95 0.83 -12.30 4.37
C TRP A 95 0.33 -13.39 5.31
N GLY A 96 0.13 -13.06 6.59
CA GLY A 96 -0.43 -13.99 7.57
C GLY A 96 -1.85 -14.45 7.21
N LEU A 97 -2.71 -13.52 6.77
CA LEU A 97 -4.07 -13.83 6.32
C LEU A 97 -4.09 -14.67 5.04
N CYS A 98 -3.23 -14.37 4.06
CA CYS A 98 -3.07 -15.19 2.86
C CYS A 98 -2.73 -16.64 3.24
N ARG A 99 -1.72 -16.84 4.07
CA ARG A 99 -1.33 -18.20 4.52
C ARG A 99 -2.45 -18.94 5.24
N GLN A 100 -3.21 -18.28 6.10
CA GLN A 100 -4.35 -18.86 6.81
C GLN A 100 -5.47 -19.33 5.87
N ASN A 101 -5.57 -18.71 4.69
CA ASN A 101 -6.54 -19.07 3.66
C ASN A 101 -5.92 -19.96 2.53
N GLY A 102 -4.72 -20.49 2.74
CA GLY A 102 -4.06 -21.36 1.75
C GLY A 102 -3.59 -20.62 0.49
N LEU A 103 -3.26 -19.33 0.61
CA LEU A 103 -2.87 -18.46 -0.51
C LEU A 103 -1.43 -17.96 -0.33
N ILE A 104 -0.82 -17.54 -1.41
CA ILE A 104 0.48 -16.85 -1.43
C ILE A 104 0.26 -15.38 -1.77
N LEU A 105 1.07 -14.51 -1.17
CA LEU A 105 1.13 -13.09 -1.50
C LEU A 105 2.33 -12.84 -2.42
N GLY A 106 2.09 -12.30 -3.60
CA GLY A 106 3.13 -11.91 -4.55
C GLY A 106 3.28 -10.39 -4.66
N ALA A 107 4.51 -9.90 -4.78
CA ALA A 107 4.83 -8.50 -5.00
C ALA A 107 5.58 -8.36 -6.33
N ALA A 108 4.84 -8.19 -7.42
CA ALA A 108 5.37 -7.98 -8.75
C ALA A 108 4.40 -7.09 -9.55
N SER A 109 4.88 -6.31 -10.49
CA SER A 109 4.05 -5.41 -11.28
C SER A 109 3.13 -6.15 -12.23
N THR A 110 3.58 -7.30 -12.75
CA THR A 110 2.86 -8.08 -13.76
C THR A 110 3.07 -9.56 -13.49
N HIS A 111 1.98 -10.32 -13.57
CA HIS A 111 2.07 -11.78 -13.47
C HIS A 111 2.63 -12.35 -14.79
N PRO A 112 3.57 -13.33 -14.75
CA PRO A 112 4.28 -13.74 -15.93
C PRO A 112 3.45 -14.53 -16.96
N PHE A 113 2.32 -15.13 -16.56
CA PHE A 113 1.52 -15.97 -17.46
C PHE A 113 0.01 -15.92 -17.21
N ALA A 114 -0.48 -15.27 -16.15
CA ALA A 114 -1.91 -15.11 -15.93
C ALA A 114 -2.53 -14.24 -17.03
N LEU A 115 -3.70 -14.67 -17.52
CA LEU A 115 -4.46 -13.93 -18.53
C LEU A 115 -5.39 -12.93 -17.84
N TRP A 116 -5.38 -11.69 -18.30
CA TRP A 116 -6.20 -10.63 -17.72
C TRP A 116 -7.70 -10.89 -17.95
N GLU A 117 -8.07 -11.53 -19.08
CA GLU A 117 -9.43 -11.89 -19.44
C GLU A 117 -10.07 -12.90 -18.49
N GLU A 118 -9.24 -13.67 -17.80
CA GLU A 118 -9.68 -14.68 -16.83
C GLU A 118 -9.83 -14.12 -15.41
N GLN A 119 -9.44 -12.84 -15.21
CA GLN A 119 -9.49 -12.26 -13.89
C GLN A 119 -10.89 -11.76 -13.53
N GLU A 120 -11.36 -12.17 -12.36
CA GLU A 120 -12.61 -11.68 -11.79
C GLU A 120 -12.50 -10.19 -11.44
N ILE A 121 -13.46 -9.38 -11.88
CA ILE A 121 -13.52 -7.97 -11.50
C ILE A 121 -14.13 -7.86 -10.11
N TYR A 122 -13.48 -7.12 -9.24
CA TYR A 122 -14.00 -6.86 -7.90
C TYR A 122 -15.36 -6.17 -7.97
N PRO A 123 -16.40 -6.60 -7.21
CA PRO A 123 -17.76 -6.15 -7.35
C PRO A 123 -18.01 -4.76 -6.71
N ASP A 124 -17.29 -3.76 -7.21
CA ASP A 124 -17.46 -2.35 -6.86
C ASP A 124 -18.01 -1.58 -8.06
N GLU A 125 -18.93 -0.64 -7.82
CA GLU A 125 -19.57 0.17 -8.88
C GLU A 125 -18.53 0.96 -9.70
N ARG A 126 -17.45 1.43 -9.06
CA ARG A 126 -16.36 2.12 -9.73
C ARG A 126 -15.73 1.26 -10.83
N TYR A 127 -15.52 -0.02 -10.55
CA TYR A 127 -14.88 -0.93 -11.50
C TYR A 127 -15.83 -1.40 -12.59
N LYS A 128 -17.12 -1.52 -12.29
CA LYS A 128 -18.14 -1.83 -13.34
C LYS A 128 -18.21 -0.79 -14.44
N VAL A 129 -18.01 0.48 -14.10
CA VAL A 129 -17.96 1.56 -15.10
C VAL A 129 -16.70 1.46 -15.95
N LEU A 130 -15.55 1.18 -15.33
CA LEU A 130 -14.26 1.13 -16.03
C LEU A 130 -14.13 -0.02 -17.04
N VAL A 131 -14.85 -1.13 -16.85
CA VAL A 131 -14.78 -2.28 -17.78
C VAL A 131 -15.83 -2.22 -18.92
N GLN A 132 -16.66 -1.17 -18.97
CA GLN A 132 -17.65 -0.95 -20.03
C GLN A 132 -17.10 -0.12 -21.19
N ASP A 133 -15.95 0.52 -21.03
CA ASP A 133 -15.25 1.33 -22.05
C ASP A 133 -14.17 0.50 -22.77
#